data_9d0c1d92838d7c326f5d452c50e52723
#
_entry.id   9d0c1d92838d7c326f5d452c50e52723
#
_cell.length_a   1.000
_cell.length_b   1.000
_cell.length_c   1.000
_cell.angle_alpha   90.00
_cell.angle_beta   90.00
_cell.angle_gamma   90.00
#
_symmetry.space_group_name_H-M   'P 1'
#
loop_
_entity.id
_entity.type
_entity.pdbx_description
1 polymer ?
#
loop_
_entity_poly.entity_id
_entity_poly.type
_entity_poly.pdbx_seq_one_letter_code
_entity_poly.pdbx_strand_id
1 'polypeptide(L)'
;MGRLLQESAPPEYKVICQRSLGEYYNHEREQSSSLIPDYQLWLNGKCSILADAKYKLYEDSKVSPADLYQLTVYSLVSEAVNTIIYYPATEKQVDYYDLSLPRDNTVISVYLIGIPLNLLLDSSKSIQV
;
A
#
# COMPACT_ATOMS: atom_id res chain seq x y z
N MET A 1 -5.75 9.53 5.54
CA MET A 1 -4.86 8.96 4.50
C MET A 1 -5.59 8.70 3.18
N GLY A 2 -6.72 7.99 3.20
CA GLY A 2 -7.45 7.67 1.97
C GLY A 2 -7.92 8.89 1.19
N ARG A 3 -8.40 9.94 1.86
CA ARG A 3 -8.80 11.17 1.20
C ARG A 3 -7.63 11.86 0.52
N LEU A 4 -6.48 11.92 1.20
CA LEU A 4 -5.28 12.50 0.63
C LEU A 4 -4.85 11.75 -0.63
N LEU A 5 -4.92 10.43 -0.61
CA LEU A 5 -4.60 9.60 -1.76
C LEU A 5 -5.57 9.84 -2.92
N GLN A 6 -6.86 9.93 -2.64
CA GLN A 6 -7.88 10.19 -3.67
C GLN A 6 -7.70 11.56 -4.31
N GLU A 7 -7.37 12.60 -3.52
CA GLU A 7 -7.15 13.94 -4.02
C GLU A 7 -5.85 14.05 -4.83
N SER A 8 -4.83 13.25 -4.48
CA SER A 8 -3.51 13.30 -5.11
C SER A 8 -3.41 12.43 -6.36
N ALA A 9 -4.27 11.43 -6.50
CA ALA A 9 -4.22 10.52 -7.65
C ALA A 9 -4.65 11.23 -8.94
N PRO A 10 -3.98 10.95 -10.09
CA PRO A 10 -4.44 11.47 -11.37
C PRO A 10 -5.88 11.04 -11.66
N PRO A 11 -6.66 11.86 -12.38
CA PRO A 11 -8.09 11.58 -12.61
C PRO A 11 -8.41 10.25 -13.28
N GLU A 12 -7.48 9.72 -14.08
CA GLU A 12 -7.66 8.44 -14.78
C GLU A 12 -7.59 7.24 -13.83
N TYR A 13 -7.07 7.41 -12.61
CA TYR A 13 -6.99 6.34 -11.63
C TYR A 13 -8.24 6.33 -10.75
N LYS A 14 -8.75 5.13 -10.50
CA LYS A 14 -9.83 4.92 -9.54
C LYS A 14 -9.22 4.37 -8.25
N VAL A 15 -9.46 5.05 -7.13
CA VAL A 15 -8.99 4.62 -5.81
C VAL A 15 -10.08 3.75 -5.17
N ILE A 16 -9.72 2.53 -4.80
CA ILE A 16 -10.62 1.58 -4.15
C ILE A 16 -10.05 1.25 -2.77
N CYS A 17 -10.86 1.39 -1.74
CA CYS A 17 -10.45 1.16 -0.36
C CYS A 17 -10.95 -0.20 0.14
N GLN A 18 -10.11 -0.91 0.89
CA GLN A 18 -10.48 -2.10 1.65
C GLN A 18 -11.13 -3.20 0.83
N ARG A 19 -10.69 -3.40 -0.42
CA ARG A 19 -11.20 -4.49 -1.26
C ARG A 19 -10.29 -5.71 -1.16
N SER A 20 -10.89 -6.90 -1.04
CA SER A 20 -10.14 -8.15 -1.02
C SER A 20 -9.49 -8.45 -2.37
N LEU A 21 -8.23 -8.89 -2.33
CA LEU A 21 -7.51 -9.40 -3.49
C LEU A 21 -7.69 -10.91 -3.64
N GLY A 22 -8.07 -11.58 -2.58
CA GLY A 22 -8.20 -13.02 -2.54
C GLY A 22 -8.35 -13.50 -1.11
N GLU A 23 -8.48 -14.81 -0.96
CA GLU A 23 -8.70 -15.42 0.36
C GLU A 23 -7.72 -16.56 0.57
N TYR A 24 -7.45 -16.85 1.83
CA TYR A 24 -6.73 -18.05 2.22
C TYR A 24 -7.51 -18.79 3.30
N TYR A 25 -7.39 -20.11 3.31
CA TYR A 25 -8.16 -20.97 4.19
C TYR A 25 -7.25 -21.76 5.13
N ASN A 26 -7.58 -21.71 6.43
CA ASN A 26 -6.89 -22.51 7.43
C ASN A 26 -7.69 -23.78 7.66
N HIS A 27 -7.18 -24.91 7.17
CA HIS A 27 -7.87 -26.20 7.25
C HIS A 27 -7.98 -26.72 8.68
N GLU A 28 -7.04 -26.37 9.52
CA GLU A 28 -7.03 -26.82 10.91
C GLU A 28 -8.11 -26.14 11.73
N ARG A 29 -8.31 -24.83 11.50
CA ARG A 29 -9.32 -24.03 12.22
C ARG A 29 -10.62 -23.86 11.45
N GLU A 30 -10.68 -24.33 10.22
CA GLU A 30 -11.83 -24.19 9.34
C GLU A 30 -12.25 -22.72 9.20
N GLN A 31 -11.27 -21.84 8.95
CA GLN A 31 -11.50 -20.41 8.83
C GLN A 31 -10.89 -19.85 7.55
N SER A 32 -11.66 -18.97 6.89
CA SER A 32 -11.17 -18.17 5.78
C SER A 32 -10.71 -16.80 6.25
N SER A 33 -9.68 -16.27 5.63
CA SER A 33 -9.20 -14.91 5.83
C SER A 33 -8.97 -14.26 4.49
N SER A 34 -9.12 -12.94 4.42
CA SER A 34 -8.97 -12.19 3.19
C SER A 34 -7.66 -11.42 3.14
N LEU A 35 -7.11 -11.28 1.92
CA LEU A 35 -5.96 -10.43 1.66
C LEU A 35 -6.50 -9.05 1.28
N ILE A 36 -6.46 -8.10 2.21
CA ILE A 36 -7.07 -6.79 2.00
C ILE A 36 -6.02 -5.69 2.18
N PRO A 37 -5.50 -5.11 1.07
CA PRO A 37 -4.67 -3.92 1.18
C PRO A 37 -5.55 -2.71 1.51
N ASP A 38 -4.97 -1.68 2.09
CA ASP A 38 -5.73 -0.48 2.45
C ASP A 38 -6.30 0.20 1.20
N TYR A 39 -5.50 0.34 0.15
CA TYR A 39 -5.89 1.03 -1.07
C TYR A 39 -5.40 0.32 -2.31
N GLN A 40 -6.21 0.37 -3.35
CA GLN A 40 -5.86 -0.09 -4.69
C GLN A 40 -6.13 1.05 -5.67
N LEU A 41 -5.19 1.31 -6.57
CA LEU A 41 -5.36 2.27 -7.64
C LEU A 41 -5.53 1.50 -8.94
N TRP A 42 -6.69 1.67 -9.55
CA TRP A 42 -7.07 0.96 -10.77
C TRP A 42 -6.97 1.90 -11.97
N LEU A 43 -6.40 1.40 -13.05
CA LEU A 43 -6.28 2.09 -14.32
C LEU A 43 -6.77 1.15 -15.42
N ASN A 44 -7.74 1.61 -16.21
CA ASN A 44 -8.31 0.81 -17.32
C ASN A 44 -8.79 -0.58 -16.89
N GLY A 45 -9.46 -0.65 -15.74
CA GLY A 45 -10.02 -1.90 -15.23
C GLY A 45 -9.01 -2.86 -14.62
N LYS A 46 -7.78 -2.41 -14.37
CA LYS A 46 -6.72 -3.24 -13.81
C LYS A 46 -6.09 -2.56 -12.59
N CYS A 47 -5.84 -3.35 -11.54
CA CYS A 47 -5.11 -2.85 -10.38
C CYS A 47 -3.66 -2.62 -10.77
N SER A 48 -3.22 -1.36 -10.70
CA SER A 48 -1.88 -0.95 -11.13
C SER A 48 -0.96 -0.66 -9.95
N ILE A 49 -1.51 -0.16 -8.84
CA ILE A 49 -0.74 0.25 -7.67
C ILE A 49 -1.47 -0.22 -6.42
N LEU A 50 -0.71 -0.76 -5.47
CA LEU A 50 -1.19 -1.08 -4.13
C LEU A 50 -0.61 -0.09 -3.15
N ALA A 51 -1.39 0.33 -2.17
CA ALA A 51 -0.91 1.24 -1.15
C ALA A 51 -1.42 0.82 0.24
N ASP A 52 -0.53 0.86 1.22
CA ASP A 52 -0.84 0.61 2.62
C ASP A 52 -0.40 1.78 3.48
N ALA A 53 -1.23 2.13 4.44
CA ALA A 53 -0.90 3.12 5.44
C ALA A 53 -0.41 2.40 6.70
N LYS A 54 0.78 2.76 7.18
CA LYS A 54 1.36 2.21 8.40
C LYS A 54 1.53 3.33 9.41
N TYR A 55 0.92 3.19 10.57
CA TYR A 55 0.94 4.21 11.63
C TYR A 55 2.05 3.93 12.63
N LYS A 56 3.24 3.68 12.13
CA LYS A 56 4.43 3.48 12.95
C LYS A 56 5.60 4.26 12.38
N LEU A 57 6.57 4.58 13.23
CA LEU A 57 7.79 5.24 12.78
C LEU A 57 8.74 4.19 12.19
N TYR A 58 9.22 4.47 10.99
CA TYR A 58 10.30 3.67 10.40
C TYR A 58 11.62 4.37 10.67
N GLU A 59 12.39 3.83 11.62
CA GLU A 59 13.71 4.34 11.92
C GLU A 59 14.63 4.12 10.72
N ASP A 60 15.46 5.15 10.42
CA ASP A 60 16.40 5.11 9.30
C ASP A 60 15.75 4.80 7.96
N SER A 61 14.47 5.12 7.80
CA SER A 61 13.71 4.90 6.56
C SER A 61 13.74 3.45 6.07
N LYS A 62 13.80 2.49 6.99
CA LYS A 62 13.82 1.07 6.63
C LYS A 62 12.45 0.46 6.80
N VAL A 63 11.96 -0.18 5.73
CA VAL A 63 10.73 -0.94 5.79
C VAL A 63 10.97 -2.24 6.57
N SER A 64 10.02 -2.62 7.44
CA SER A 64 10.15 -3.86 8.18
C SER A 64 9.99 -5.06 7.23
N PRO A 65 10.70 -6.18 7.49
CA PRO A 65 10.53 -7.38 6.65
C PRO A 65 9.08 -7.87 6.58
N ALA A 66 8.33 -7.78 7.67
CA ALA A 66 6.93 -8.20 7.69
C ALA A 66 6.07 -7.36 6.74
N ASP A 67 6.25 -6.04 6.72
CA ASP A 67 5.53 -5.15 5.82
C ASP A 67 5.92 -5.41 4.37
N LEU A 68 7.20 -5.65 4.12
CA LEU A 68 7.69 -5.96 2.78
C LEU A 68 7.11 -7.27 2.27
N TYR A 69 7.05 -8.30 3.11
CA TYR A 69 6.47 -9.60 2.75
C TYR A 69 4.98 -9.47 2.45
N GLN A 70 4.25 -8.68 3.25
CA GLN A 70 2.84 -8.46 3.04
C GLN A 70 2.56 -7.82 1.67
N LEU A 71 3.31 -6.78 1.33
CA LEU A 71 3.17 -6.12 0.03
C LEU A 71 3.57 -7.03 -1.12
N THR A 72 4.60 -7.86 -0.92
CA THR A 72 5.01 -8.84 -1.92
C THR A 72 3.89 -9.81 -2.23
N VAL A 73 3.24 -10.36 -1.21
CA VAL A 73 2.10 -11.27 -1.41
C VAL A 73 0.97 -10.57 -2.13
N TYR A 74 0.62 -9.35 -1.71
CA TYR A 74 -0.43 -8.57 -2.36
C TYR A 74 -0.09 -8.31 -3.83
N SER A 75 1.15 -7.97 -4.14
CA SER A 75 1.60 -7.72 -5.50
C SER A 75 1.50 -8.98 -6.36
N LEU A 76 1.93 -10.12 -5.85
CA LEU A 76 1.86 -11.39 -6.58
C LEU A 76 0.41 -11.80 -6.87
N VAL A 77 -0.50 -11.56 -5.96
CA VAL A 77 -1.92 -11.94 -6.14
C VAL A 77 -2.63 -10.98 -7.10
N SER A 78 -2.37 -9.68 -6.99
CA SER A 78 -3.04 -8.66 -7.80
C SER A 78 -2.39 -8.41 -9.15
N GLU A 79 -1.16 -8.87 -9.35
CA GLU A 79 -0.29 -8.58 -10.50
C GLU A 79 0.16 -7.11 -10.57
N ALA A 80 -0.19 -6.28 -9.59
CA ALA A 80 0.32 -4.92 -9.50
C ALA A 80 1.79 -4.95 -9.06
N VAL A 81 2.68 -4.34 -9.84
CA VAL A 81 4.12 -4.36 -9.55
C VAL A 81 4.62 -3.08 -8.88
N ASN A 82 3.74 -2.12 -8.65
CA ASN A 82 4.07 -0.89 -7.93
C ASN A 82 3.31 -0.86 -6.62
N THR A 83 4.04 -0.67 -5.53
CA THR A 83 3.46 -0.65 -4.18
C THR A 83 3.96 0.56 -3.42
N ILE A 84 3.13 1.08 -2.53
CA ILE A 84 3.44 2.26 -1.75
C ILE A 84 3.13 1.99 -0.29
N ILE A 85 4.07 2.33 0.61
CA ILE A 85 3.83 2.38 2.05
C ILE A 85 3.84 3.84 2.48
N TYR A 86 2.74 4.31 3.05
CA TYR A 86 2.66 5.63 3.67
C TYR A 86 2.86 5.53 5.17
N TYR A 87 3.67 6.41 5.74
CA TYR A 87 3.90 6.44 7.20
C TYR A 87 4.04 7.87 7.69
N PRO A 88 3.75 8.15 8.99
CA PRO A 88 3.92 9.49 9.56
C PRO A 88 5.40 9.84 9.67
N ALA A 89 5.74 11.07 9.34
CA ALA A 89 7.10 11.58 9.42
C ALA A 89 7.11 13.05 9.85
N THR A 90 8.26 13.56 10.22
CA THR A 90 8.41 14.98 10.55
C THR A 90 8.44 15.84 9.29
N GLU A 91 8.97 15.30 8.22
CA GLU A 91 9.03 15.96 6.92
C GLU A 91 8.79 14.93 5.81
N LYS A 92 8.49 15.41 4.62
CA LYS A 92 8.28 14.54 3.47
C LYS A 92 9.58 13.80 3.13
N GLN A 93 9.49 12.47 3.06
CA GLN A 93 10.61 11.60 2.70
C GLN A 93 10.14 10.56 1.72
N VAL A 94 11.01 10.17 0.78
CA VAL A 94 10.71 9.11 -0.17
C VAL A 94 11.91 8.19 -0.27
N ASP A 95 11.70 6.91 0.04
CA ASP A 95 12.67 5.86 -0.22
C ASP A 95 12.09 4.86 -1.21
N TYR A 96 12.97 4.12 -1.85
CA TYR A 96 12.58 3.27 -2.96
C TYR A 96 13.35 1.97 -2.91
N TYR A 97 12.64 0.85 -3.03
CA TYR A 97 13.20 -0.49 -3.05
C TYR A 97 12.72 -1.24 -4.27
N ASP A 98 13.61 -2.03 -4.88
CA ASP A 98 13.23 -2.99 -5.91
C ASP A 98 13.38 -4.39 -5.35
N LEU A 99 12.30 -5.16 -5.43
CA LEU A 99 12.32 -6.58 -5.11
C LEU A 99 12.35 -7.37 -6.41
N SER A 100 13.43 -8.07 -6.65
CA SER A 100 13.60 -8.85 -7.88
C SER A 100 13.19 -10.30 -7.63
N LEU A 101 12.34 -10.84 -8.49
CA LEU A 101 11.92 -12.23 -8.46
C LEU A 101 12.63 -12.97 -9.60
N PRO A 102 13.70 -13.77 -9.30
CA PRO A 102 14.50 -14.37 -10.36
C PRO A 102 13.74 -15.37 -11.24
N ARG A 103 12.66 -15.95 -10.71
CA ARG A 103 11.91 -16.99 -11.41
C ARG A 103 11.35 -16.52 -12.76
N ASP A 104 10.87 -15.28 -12.85
CA ASP A 104 10.22 -14.76 -14.06
C ASP A 104 10.69 -13.35 -14.41
N ASN A 105 11.79 -12.90 -13.82
CA ASN A 105 12.37 -11.57 -14.00
C ASN A 105 11.43 -10.42 -13.62
N THR A 106 10.42 -10.69 -12.79
CA THR A 106 9.52 -9.66 -12.30
C THR A 106 10.22 -8.78 -11.26
N VAL A 107 10.06 -7.47 -11.36
CA VAL A 107 10.55 -6.53 -10.37
C VAL A 107 9.34 -5.84 -9.73
N ILE A 108 9.24 -5.94 -8.41
CA ILE A 108 8.21 -5.25 -7.64
C ILE A 108 8.86 -4.01 -7.03
N SER A 109 8.30 -2.87 -7.35
CA SER A 109 8.80 -1.59 -6.83
C SER A 109 8.05 -1.21 -5.57
N VAL A 110 8.78 -0.88 -4.50
CA VAL A 110 8.23 -0.47 -3.22
C VAL A 110 8.67 0.94 -2.91
N TYR A 111 7.71 1.86 -2.82
CA TYR A 111 7.95 3.25 -2.44
C TYR A 111 7.57 3.41 -0.97
N LEU A 112 8.48 3.92 -0.17
CA LEU A 112 8.25 4.23 1.23
C LEU A 112 8.14 5.74 1.36
N ILE A 113 6.94 6.25 1.62
CA ILE A 113 6.65 7.68 1.59
C ILE A 113 6.29 8.17 2.99
N GLY A 114 7.14 9.02 3.54
CA GLY A 114 6.87 9.70 4.80
C GLY A 114 5.99 10.90 4.56
N ILE A 115 4.87 10.99 5.27
CA ILE A 115 3.92 12.09 5.15
C ILE A 115 4.03 12.96 6.40
N PRO A 116 4.27 14.27 6.26
CA PRO A 116 4.32 15.17 7.42
C PRO A 116 3.04 15.08 8.26
N LEU A 117 3.20 15.06 9.58
CA LEU A 117 2.08 14.92 10.51
C LEU A 117 1.02 16.00 10.32
N ASN A 118 1.42 17.23 9.98
CA ASN A 118 0.47 18.31 9.74
C ASN A 118 -0.47 18.01 8.56
N LEU A 119 0.04 17.37 7.50
CA LEU A 119 -0.81 16.98 6.36
C LEU A 119 -1.80 15.89 6.73
N LEU A 120 -1.37 14.92 7.56
CA LEU A 120 -2.26 13.86 8.04
C LEU A 120 -3.35 14.43 8.93
N LEU A 121 -3.05 15.38 9.80
CA LEU A 121 -4.02 16.03 10.66
C LEU A 121 -5.04 16.84 9.84
N ASP A 122 -4.57 17.59 8.84
CA ASP A 122 -5.45 18.34 7.95
C ASP A 122 -6.38 17.42 7.17
N SER A 123 -5.86 16.31 6.67
CA SER A 123 -6.65 15.31 5.98
C SER A 123 -7.72 14.71 6.89
N SER A 124 -7.37 14.39 8.15
CA SER A 124 -8.31 13.85 9.13
C SER A 124 -9.39 14.87 9.48
N LYS A 125 -9.04 16.15 9.67
CA LYS A 125 -9.99 17.21 9.93
C LYS A 125 -10.98 17.39 8.78
N SER A 126 -10.50 17.28 7.54
CA SER A 126 -11.35 17.38 6.35
C SER A 126 -12.39 16.25 6.30
N ILE A 127 -12.05 15.08 6.78
CA ILE A 127 -12.94 13.92 6.79
C ILE A 127 -14.06 14.07 7.83
N GLN A 128 -13.81 14.81 8.90
CA GLN A 128 -14.77 14.98 10.01
C GLN A 128 -15.87 16.01 9.73
N VAL A 129 -15.78 16.72 8.64
CA VAL A 129 -16.80 17.66 8.22
C VAL A 129 -17.88 16.95 7.40
#